data_055554f2857ec66a8292a244faf01530
#
_entry.id   055554f2857ec66a8292a244faf01530
#
_cell.length_a   1.000
_cell.length_b   1.000
_cell.length_c   1.000
_cell.angle_alpha   90.00
_cell.angle_beta   90.00
_cell.angle_gamma   90.00
#
_symmetry.space_group_name_H-M   'P 1'
#
loop_
_entity.id
_entity.type
_entity.pdbx_description
1 polymer ?
#
loop_
_entity_poly.entity_id
_entity_poly.type
_entity_poly.pdbx_seq_one_letter_code
_entity_poly.pdbx_strand_id
1 'polypeptide(L)'
;GNGGTGTTGQGFAGGNGGNPVQTAGGGGGAGAVGVNATSSAGGAGGAGATNSITGSSVVYAGGGGGGSTATGTGGAGGTGSGGNGSGGGGGGGNSTAGGTNKGAGGGGGSGNSNFSSAAGGSGFVCIKFPDNYSISVGAGLTSSSATAGGYKTVQFTAGTGTISFS
;
A
#
# COMPACT_ATOMS: atom_id res chain seq x y z
N GLY A 1 0.49 -21.20 -5.59
CA GLY A 1 -0.91 -20.77 -5.46
C GLY A 1 -1.20 -19.59 -6.37
N ASN A 2 -2.46 -19.37 -6.70
CA ASN A 2 -2.88 -18.24 -7.53
C ASN A 2 -2.98 -16.96 -6.67
N GLY A 3 -2.67 -15.83 -7.27
CA GLY A 3 -2.92 -14.52 -6.67
C GLY A 3 -4.42 -14.25 -6.52
N GLY A 4 -4.80 -13.46 -5.51
CA GLY A 4 -6.17 -12.99 -5.34
C GLY A 4 -6.60 -12.10 -6.51
N THR A 5 -7.87 -12.16 -6.89
CA THR A 5 -8.44 -11.32 -7.95
C THR A 5 -8.62 -9.88 -7.47
N GLY A 6 -8.40 -8.91 -8.35
CA GLY A 6 -8.72 -7.51 -8.09
C GLY A 6 -10.21 -7.21 -8.31
N THR A 7 -10.68 -6.11 -7.74
CA THR A 7 -12.01 -5.57 -8.02
C THR A 7 -11.87 -4.35 -8.94
N THR A 8 -12.57 -4.37 -10.06
CA THR A 8 -12.57 -3.26 -11.04
C THR A 8 -12.85 -1.92 -10.36
N GLY A 9 -11.98 -0.94 -10.60
CA GLY A 9 -12.08 0.41 -10.01
C GLY A 9 -11.58 0.53 -8.56
N GLN A 10 -11.16 -0.57 -7.91
CA GLN A 10 -10.64 -0.54 -6.53
C GLN A 10 -9.17 -0.97 -6.45
N GLY A 11 -8.76 -1.93 -7.27
CA GLY A 11 -7.38 -2.43 -7.28
C GLY A 11 -7.19 -3.62 -8.20
N PHE A 12 -5.95 -3.93 -8.45
CA PHE A 12 -5.55 -5.00 -9.36
C PHE A 12 -5.25 -6.30 -8.61
N ALA A 13 -5.21 -7.39 -9.36
CA ALA A 13 -4.94 -8.73 -8.83
C ALA A 13 -3.52 -8.85 -8.25
N GLY A 14 -3.34 -9.73 -7.29
CA GLY A 14 -2.02 -10.16 -6.84
C GLY A 14 -1.35 -11.09 -7.84
N GLY A 15 -0.03 -11.20 -7.77
CA GLY A 15 0.77 -12.16 -8.53
C GLY A 15 0.67 -13.57 -7.97
N ASN A 16 0.92 -14.56 -8.80
CA ASN A 16 0.95 -15.97 -8.42
C ASN A 16 2.20 -16.32 -7.61
N GLY A 17 2.08 -17.22 -6.65
CA GLY A 17 3.21 -17.83 -5.95
C GLY A 17 4.01 -18.77 -6.86
N GLY A 18 5.32 -18.88 -6.58
CA GLY A 18 6.23 -19.79 -7.32
C GLY A 18 6.17 -21.21 -6.79
N ASN A 19 6.57 -22.17 -7.65
CA ASN A 19 6.70 -23.59 -7.35
C ASN A 19 7.98 -24.10 -8.06
N PRO A 20 8.77 -25.02 -7.48
CA PRO A 20 8.56 -25.82 -6.27
C PRO A 20 9.00 -25.14 -4.96
N VAL A 21 9.72 -24.05 -5.02
CA VAL A 21 10.20 -23.32 -3.84
C VAL A 21 9.11 -22.35 -3.41
N GLN A 22 8.63 -22.43 -2.19
CA GLN A 22 7.51 -21.66 -1.67
C GLN A 22 7.83 -20.16 -1.63
N THR A 23 7.72 -19.51 -2.79
CA THR A 23 7.82 -18.06 -2.95
C THR A 23 6.43 -17.47 -3.16
N ALA A 24 6.14 -16.34 -2.56
CA ALA A 24 4.86 -15.67 -2.66
C ALA A 24 4.86 -14.62 -3.77
N GLY A 25 3.77 -14.53 -4.52
CA GLY A 25 3.55 -13.44 -5.46
C GLY A 25 3.41 -12.10 -4.74
N GLY A 26 3.63 -11.01 -5.44
CA GLY A 26 3.40 -9.67 -4.93
C GLY A 26 1.92 -9.32 -4.83
N GLY A 27 1.52 -8.51 -3.88
CA GLY A 27 0.15 -7.97 -3.77
C GLY A 27 -0.18 -7.04 -4.94
N GLY A 28 -1.45 -7.00 -5.36
CA GLY A 28 -1.90 -6.00 -6.33
C GLY A 28 -1.86 -4.59 -5.74
N GLY A 29 -1.60 -3.60 -6.57
CA GLY A 29 -1.70 -2.18 -6.23
C GLY A 29 -2.97 -1.55 -6.81
N ALA A 30 -3.19 -0.27 -6.53
CA ALA A 30 -4.30 0.47 -7.12
C ALA A 30 -4.07 0.84 -8.60
N GLY A 31 -2.84 0.74 -9.11
CA GLY A 31 -2.47 1.08 -10.49
C GLY A 31 -1.98 -0.08 -11.34
N ALA A 32 -1.56 -1.20 -10.73
CA ALA A 32 -1.06 -2.36 -11.47
C ALA A 32 -1.21 -3.68 -10.71
N VAL A 33 -1.19 -4.77 -11.44
CA VAL A 33 -1.15 -6.14 -10.90
C VAL A 33 0.17 -6.40 -10.16
N GLY A 34 0.12 -7.27 -9.14
CA GLY A 34 1.31 -7.81 -8.52
C GLY A 34 2.07 -8.75 -9.45
N VAL A 35 3.37 -8.81 -9.29
CA VAL A 35 4.25 -9.67 -10.10
C VAL A 35 4.23 -11.10 -9.57
N ASN A 36 4.21 -12.06 -10.46
CA ASN A 36 4.35 -13.47 -10.08
C ASN A 36 5.71 -13.72 -9.44
N ALA A 37 5.74 -14.59 -8.46
CA ALA A 37 7.00 -15.07 -7.91
C ALA A 37 7.73 -15.96 -8.91
N THR A 38 9.05 -16.03 -8.76
CA THR A 38 9.91 -17.00 -9.44
C THR A 38 10.31 -18.15 -8.50
N SER A 39 11.08 -19.13 -8.99
CA SER A 39 11.64 -20.18 -8.14
C SER A 39 12.66 -19.69 -7.11
N SER A 40 13.17 -18.47 -7.21
CA SER A 40 14.22 -17.93 -6.36
C SER A 40 13.89 -16.56 -5.74
N ALA A 41 12.75 -15.96 -6.08
CA ALA A 41 12.40 -14.64 -5.55
C ALA A 41 10.89 -14.48 -5.39
N GLY A 42 10.49 -13.78 -4.33
CA GLY A 42 9.13 -13.30 -4.17
C GLY A 42 8.77 -12.28 -5.26
N GLY A 43 7.50 -12.24 -5.66
CA GLY A 43 7.01 -11.31 -6.66
C GLY A 43 6.98 -9.86 -6.13
N ALA A 44 7.28 -8.89 -6.97
CA ALA A 44 7.15 -7.49 -6.58
C ALA A 44 5.68 -7.07 -6.46
N GLY A 45 5.38 -6.14 -5.57
CA GLY A 45 4.06 -5.53 -5.44
C GLY A 45 3.69 -4.70 -6.66
N GLY A 46 2.40 -4.67 -7.00
CA GLY A 46 1.86 -3.84 -8.06
C GLY A 46 1.96 -2.35 -7.72
N ALA A 47 2.14 -1.54 -8.76
CA ALA A 47 2.19 -0.08 -8.58
C ALA A 47 0.88 0.48 -8.01
N GLY A 48 0.99 1.52 -7.20
CA GLY A 48 -0.14 2.33 -6.77
C GLY A 48 -0.65 3.27 -7.85
N ALA A 49 -1.74 3.95 -7.57
CA ALA A 49 -2.34 4.95 -8.45
C ALA A 49 -1.89 6.36 -8.05
N THR A 50 -1.61 7.18 -9.06
CA THR A 50 -1.27 8.59 -8.88
C THR A 50 -2.53 9.43 -8.69
N ASN A 51 -2.52 10.32 -7.71
CA ASN A 51 -3.58 11.27 -7.46
C ASN A 51 -3.00 12.61 -7.02
N SER A 52 -3.62 13.72 -7.47
CA SER A 52 -3.19 15.10 -7.16
C SER A 52 -4.17 15.88 -6.29
N ILE A 53 -5.15 15.20 -5.68
CA ILE A 53 -6.18 15.84 -4.83
C ILE A 53 -5.58 16.68 -3.69
N THR A 54 -4.42 16.29 -3.19
CA THR A 54 -3.69 16.99 -2.10
C THR A 54 -2.88 18.20 -2.55
N GLY A 55 -2.95 18.56 -3.85
CA GLY A 55 -2.24 19.70 -4.43
C GLY A 55 -0.92 19.35 -5.12
N SER A 56 -0.38 18.15 -4.90
CA SER A 56 0.80 17.62 -5.61
C SER A 56 0.55 16.17 -6.04
N SER A 57 1.23 15.76 -7.10
CA SER A 57 1.11 14.40 -7.64
C SER A 57 1.77 13.40 -6.68
N VAL A 58 0.98 12.51 -6.10
CA VAL A 58 1.43 11.50 -5.15
C VAL A 58 0.91 10.14 -5.56
N VAL A 59 1.74 9.10 -5.43
CA VAL A 59 1.33 7.71 -5.66
C VAL A 59 0.85 7.09 -4.35
N TYR A 60 -0.32 6.43 -4.38
CA TYR A 60 -0.98 5.81 -3.24
C TYR A 60 -1.26 4.34 -3.50
N ALA A 61 -1.41 3.57 -2.45
CA ALA A 61 -1.89 2.19 -2.48
C ALA A 61 -1.06 1.24 -3.37
N GLY A 62 0.27 1.29 -3.20
CA GLY A 62 1.16 0.27 -3.79
C GLY A 62 0.98 -1.07 -3.08
N GLY A 63 1.06 -2.17 -3.84
CA GLY A 63 1.02 -3.53 -3.30
C GLY A 63 2.29 -3.89 -2.53
N GLY A 64 2.19 -4.77 -1.54
CA GLY A 64 3.35 -5.33 -0.84
C GLY A 64 4.10 -6.37 -1.68
N GLY A 65 5.39 -6.49 -1.49
CA GLY A 65 6.21 -7.54 -2.09
C GLY A 65 5.98 -8.89 -1.43
N GLY A 66 6.04 -9.97 -2.21
CA GLY A 66 5.94 -11.35 -1.71
C GLY A 66 7.19 -11.80 -0.96
N GLY A 67 7.00 -12.62 0.06
CA GLY A 67 8.12 -13.27 0.77
C GLY A 67 8.71 -14.44 -0.01
N SER A 68 9.92 -14.85 0.38
CA SER A 68 10.59 -16.02 -0.18
C SER A 68 11.06 -16.96 0.94
N THR A 69 11.05 -18.25 0.67
CA THR A 69 11.64 -19.27 1.54
C THR A 69 13.04 -19.67 1.07
N ALA A 70 13.73 -20.44 1.83
CA ALA A 70 15.10 -20.91 1.57
C ALA A 70 16.10 -19.76 1.38
N THR A 71 16.87 -19.76 0.31
CA THR A 71 17.93 -18.79 0.00
C THR A 71 17.46 -17.65 -0.92
N GLY A 72 16.15 -17.58 -1.19
CA GLY A 72 15.58 -16.62 -2.13
C GLY A 72 15.47 -15.20 -1.57
N THR A 73 15.29 -14.23 -2.46
CA THR A 73 15.09 -12.82 -2.12
C THR A 73 13.58 -12.50 -2.00
N GLY A 74 13.23 -11.61 -1.09
CA GLY A 74 11.88 -11.05 -1.06
C GLY A 74 11.62 -10.12 -2.24
N GLY A 75 10.36 -10.03 -2.65
CA GLY A 75 9.90 -9.10 -3.66
C GLY A 75 9.92 -7.65 -3.16
N ALA A 76 10.23 -6.72 -4.04
CA ALA A 76 10.13 -5.29 -3.74
C ALA A 76 8.68 -4.86 -3.55
N GLY A 77 8.43 -3.88 -2.70
CA GLY A 77 7.13 -3.22 -2.62
C GLY A 77 6.84 -2.39 -3.88
N GLY A 78 5.57 -2.30 -4.24
CA GLY A 78 5.09 -1.47 -5.34
C GLY A 78 5.27 0.02 -5.08
N THR A 79 5.38 0.82 -6.14
CA THR A 79 5.37 2.30 -6.01
C THR A 79 4.10 2.75 -5.31
N GLY A 80 4.17 3.84 -4.56
CA GLY A 80 3.10 4.23 -3.63
C GLY A 80 3.27 3.65 -2.23
N SER A 81 4.54 3.37 -1.86
CA SER A 81 4.98 2.95 -0.53
C SER A 81 4.56 1.53 -0.11
N GLY A 82 4.44 0.59 -1.05
CA GLY A 82 4.33 -0.83 -0.73
C GLY A 82 5.54 -1.33 0.05
N GLY A 83 5.33 -2.17 1.06
CA GLY A 83 6.40 -2.75 1.87
C GLY A 83 7.11 -3.88 1.13
N ASN A 84 8.42 -4.06 1.35
CA ASN A 84 9.18 -5.15 0.76
C ASN A 84 8.89 -6.48 1.48
N GLY A 85 8.84 -7.57 0.75
CA GLY A 85 8.81 -8.91 1.32
C GLY A 85 10.16 -9.32 1.91
N SER A 86 10.13 -10.25 2.86
CA SER A 86 11.35 -10.82 3.44
C SER A 86 11.95 -11.88 2.53
N GLY A 87 13.27 -11.97 2.51
CA GLY A 87 14.00 -13.06 1.89
C GLY A 87 14.16 -14.23 2.83
N GLY A 88 14.39 -15.44 2.28
CA GLY A 88 14.77 -16.64 3.00
C GLY A 88 16.29 -16.76 3.12
N GLY A 89 16.76 -17.37 4.21
CA GLY A 89 18.20 -17.64 4.43
C GLY A 89 18.99 -16.43 4.92
N GLY A 90 20.28 -16.61 5.17
CA GLY A 90 21.15 -15.64 5.84
C GLY A 90 21.44 -14.33 5.12
N GLY A 91 20.83 -14.03 3.98
CA GLY A 91 21.00 -12.79 3.23
C GLY A 91 19.71 -12.03 2.97
N GLY A 92 18.57 -12.56 3.40
CA GLY A 92 17.27 -11.93 3.19
C GLY A 92 16.96 -10.90 4.27
N GLY A 93 16.60 -9.69 3.88
CA GLY A 93 16.13 -8.65 4.80
C GLY A 93 14.75 -8.97 5.39
N ASN A 94 14.40 -8.32 6.50
CA ASN A 94 13.07 -8.37 7.07
C ASN A 94 12.04 -7.77 6.12
N SER A 95 10.79 -8.24 6.23
CA SER A 95 9.69 -7.54 5.58
C SER A 95 9.52 -6.12 6.16
N THR A 96 9.07 -5.21 5.34
CA THR A 96 8.83 -3.83 5.75
C THR A 96 7.35 -3.47 5.66
N ALA A 97 6.91 -2.60 6.55
CA ALA A 97 5.53 -2.11 6.55
C ALA A 97 5.22 -1.26 5.32
N GLY A 98 3.97 -1.21 4.96
CA GLY A 98 3.47 -0.23 4.01
C GLY A 98 3.57 1.20 4.59
N GLY A 99 3.73 2.18 3.71
CA GLY A 99 3.88 3.59 4.09
C GLY A 99 2.65 4.17 4.76
N THR A 100 2.86 4.95 5.83
CA THR A 100 1.81 5.63 6.59
C THR A 100 1.03 6.59 5.69
N ASN A 101 -0.30 6.65 5.88
CA ASN A 101 -1.22 7.51 5.12
C ASN A 101 -1.10 7.30 3.60
N LYS A 102 -0.80 6.11 3.16
CA LYS A 102 -0.73 5.73 1.75
C LYS A 102 -1.69 4.61 1.37
N GLY A 103 -2.25 3.90 2.37
CA GLY A 103 -3.09 2.72 2.12
C GLY A 103 -2.34 1.59 1.41
N ALA A 104 -1.03 1.53 1.59
CA ALA A 104 -0.16 0.59 0.89
C ALA A 104 -0.11 -0.77 1.60
N GLY A 105 0.12 -1.85 0.84
CA GLY A 105 0.30 -3.19 1.39
C GLY A 105 1.63 -3.35 2.14
N GLY A 106 1.64 -4.16 3.20
CA GLY A 106 2.88 -4.59 3.88
C GLY A 106 3.53 -5.76 3.15
N GLY A 107 4.80 -5.98 3.39
CA GLY A 107 5.57 -7.08 2.80
C GLY A 107 5.26 -8.43 3.42
N GLY A 108 5.31 -9.48 2.61
CA GLY A 108 5.13 -10.88 3.03
C GLY A 108 6.33 -11.40 3.83
N GLY A 109 6.05 -12.26 4.81
CA GLY A 109 7.07 -12.95 5.62
C GLY A 109 7.70 -14.13 4.90
N SER A 110 8.78 -14.67 5.46
CA SER A 110 9.46 -15.89 4.99
C SER A 110 9.02 -17.12 5.78
N GLY A 111 8.71 -18.21 5.10
CA GLY A 111 8.25 -19.43 5.73
C GLY A 111 9.33 -20.24 6.48
N ASN A 112 10.59 -20.06 6.17
CA ASN A 112 11.71 -20.86 6.76
C ASN A 112 12.57 -20.07 7.75
N SER A 113 12.24 -18.84 8.00
CA SER A 113 12.99 -17.96 8.89
C SER A 113 12.01 -17.30 9.85
N ASN A 114 12.47 -16.88 11.01
CA ASN A 114 11.64 -16.12 11.95
C ASN A 114 11.25 -14.70 11.45
N PHE A 115 11.12 -14.54 10.14
CA PHE A 115 10.73 -13.28 9.53
C PHE A 115 9.20 -13.22 9.32
N SER A 116 8.55 -12.50 10.19
CA SER A 116 7.11 -12.24 10.10
C SER A 116 6.78 -11.34 8.90
N SER A 117 5.54 -11.41 8.41
CA SER A 117 4.99 -10.40 7.52
C SER A 117 4.88 -9.04 8.24
N ALA A 118 4.96 -7.97 7.48
CA ALA A 118 4.80 -6.63 8.01
C ALA A 118 3.40 -6.07 7.77
N ALA A 119 2.98 -5.12 8.61
CA ALA A 119 1.66 -4.50 8.52
C ALA A 119 1.48 -3.66 7.25
N GLY A 120 0.27 -3.59 6.75
CA GLY A 120 -0.11 -2.57 5.77
C GLY A 120 -0.01 -1.15 6.35
N GLY A 121 0.20 -0.17 5.50
CA GLY A 121 0.18 1.24 5.88
C GLY A 121 -1.23 1.74 6.17
N SER A 122 -1.36 2.72 7.06
CA SER A 122 -2.64 3.41 7.27
C SER A 122 -3.10 4.10 5.98
N GLY A 123 -4.42 4.18 5.80
CA GLY A 123 -5.04 5.03 4.79
C GLY A 123 -5.28 6.45 5.29
N PHE A 124 -5.90 7.26 4.44
CA PHE A 124 -6.44 8.58 4.81
C PHE A 124 -7.68 8.87 3.95
N VAL A 125 -8.47 9.83 4.39
CA VAL A 125 -9.58 10.39 3.60
C VAL A 125 -9.21 11.81 3.21
N CYS A 126 -9.44 12.17 1.95
CA CYS A 126 -9.20 13.52 1.45
C CYS A 126 -10.46 14.06 0.77
N ILE A 127 -10.87 15.27 1.17
CA ILE A 127 -12.01 15.97 0.59
C ILE A 127 -11.49 17.28 -0.01
N LYS A 128 -11.88 17.57 -1.24
CA LYS A 128 -11.58 18.84 -1.91
C LYS A 128 -12.89 19.52 -2.33
N PHE A 129 -13.06 20.78 -1.99
CA PHE A 129 -14.26 21.55 -2.26
C PHE A 129 -13.91 23.04 -2.50
N PRO A 130 -14.80 23.84 -3.14
CA PRO A 130 -14.57 25.27 -3.30
C PRO A 130 -14.36 25.99 -1.98
N ASP A 131 -13.42 26.93 -1.93
CA ASP A 131 -12.99 27.59 -0.68
C ASP A 131 -14.00 28.61 -0.13
N ASN A 132 -15.06 28.92 -0.87
CA ASN A 132 -16.20 29.70 -0.37
C ASN A 132 -17.10 28.92 0.63
N TYR A 133 -16.88 27.60 0.77
CA TYR A 133 -17.53 26.80 1.82
C TYR A 133 -16.63 26.63 3.02
N SER A 134 -17.23 26.56 4.20
CA SER A 134 -16.54 26.21 5.44
C SER A 134 -16.81 24.77 5.83
N ILE A 135 -15.84 24.16 6.50
CA ILE A 135 -15.98 22.83 7.08
C ILE A 135 -15.71 22.90 8.59
N SER A 136 -16.62 22.36 9.38
CA SER A 136 -16.40 22.11 10.79
C SER A 136 -15.97 20.66 10.97
N VAL A 137 -14.87 20.45 11.69
CA VAL A 137 -14.28 19.14 11.95
C VAL A 137 -14.44 18.81 13.43
N GLY A 138 -15.06 17.67 13.73
CA GLY A 138 -15.25 17.21 15.11
C GLY A 138 -13.93 16.92 15.82
N ALA A 139 -13.89 17.19 17.11
CA ALA A 139 -12.67 17.13 17.95
C ALA A 139 -11.99 15.73 18.00
N GLY A 140 -12.71 14.66 17.63
CA GLY A 140 -12.16 13.29 17.57
C GLY A 140 -11.39 12.97 16.30
N LEU A 141 -11.34 13.88 15.31
CA LEU A 141 -10.67 13.68 14.03
C LEU A 141 -9.30 14.39 14.00
N THR A 142 -8.28 13.66 13.52
CA THR A 142 -6.98 14.27 13.20
C THR A 142 -7.00 14.70 11.74
N SER A 143 -6.91 16.00 11.51
CA SER A 143 -6.97 16.55 10.15
C SER A 143 -5.93 17.64 9.89
N SER A 144 -5.67 17.90 8.63
CA SER A 144 -4.92 19.04 8.12
C SER A 144 -5.63 19.64 6.93
N SER A 145 -5.51 20.93 6.71
CA SER A 145 -6.13 21.61 5.59
C SER A 145 -5.17 22.52 4.86
N ALA A 146 -5.41 22.70 3.56
CA ALA A 146 -4.71 23.65 2.69
C ALA A 146 -5.72 24.30 1.75
N THR A 147 -5.47 25.56 1.39
CA THR A 147 -6.29 26.29 0.42
C THR A 147 -5.41 26.74 -0.74
N ALA A 148 -5.80 26.42 -1.96
CA ALA A 148 -5.09 26.81 -3.16
C ALA A 148 -6.02 26.79 -4.37
N GLY A 149 -5.85 27.77 -5.28
CA GLY A 149 -6.55 27.82 -6.56
C GLY A 149 -8.08 27.85 -6.47
N GLY A 150 -8.65 28.50 -5.45
CA GLY A 150 -10.11 28.58 -5.25
C GLY A 150 -10.72 27.32 -4.59
N TYR A 151 -9.88 26.41 -4.08
CA TYR A 151 -10.32 25.18 -3.40
C TYR A 151 -9.66 25.01 -2.03
N LYS A 152 -10.42 24.46 -1.11
CA LYS A 152 -9.94 23.94 0.16
C LYS A 152 -9.82 22.41 0.09
N THR A 153 -8.69 21.89 0.55
CA THR A 153 -8.44 20.45 0.66
C THR A 153 -8.28 20.11 2.14
N VAL A 154 -9.02 19.11 2.64
CA VAL A 154 -8.92 18.64 4.02
C VAL A 154 -8.58 17.16 4.00
N GLN A 155 -7.52 16.78 4.72
CA GLN A 155 -7.05 15.41 4.87
C GLN A 155 -7.32 14.94 6.29
N PHE A 156 -7.89 13.75 6.44
CA PHE A 156 -8.15 13.07 7.71
C PHE A 156 -7.25 11.85 7.80
N THR A 157 -6.38 11.78 8.78
CA THR A 157 -5.39 10.72 8.93
C THR A 157 -5.65 9.78 10.10
N ALA A 158 -6.52 10.16 11.03
CA ALA A 158 -6.91 9.32 12.17
C ALA A 158 -8.19 9.85 12.84
N GLY A 159 -8.75 9.01 13.69
CA GLY A 159 -9.84 9.37 14.60
C GLY A 159 -11.23 8.98 14.11
N THR A 160 -12.20 9.29 14.94
CA THR A 160 -13.64 9.09 14.68
C THR A 160 -14.38 10.38 15.06
N GLY A 161 -15.28 10.82 14.22
CA GLY A 161 -16.03 12.05 14.44
C GLY A 161 -16.92 12.39 13.25
N THR A 162 -17.54 13.56 13.34
CA THR A 162 -18.42 14.11 12.30
C THR A 162 -17.79 15.32 11.64
N ILE A 163 -18.19 15.59 10.42
CA ILE A 163 -17.91 16.83 9.70
C ILE A 163 -19.23 17.46 9.25
N SER A 164 -19.27 18.76 9.15
CA SER A 164 -20.38 19.51 8.55
C SER A 164 -19.86 20.64 7.69
N PHE A 165 -20.63 20.98 6.68
CA PHE A 165 -20.35 22.10 5.77
C PHE A 165 -21.34 23.25 6.05
N SER A 166 -20.84 24.46 5.86
CA SER A 166 -21.63 25.70 5.95
C SER A 166 -21.21 26.70 4.86
#